data_61abf9160de9dc02d461b3afb3b37314
#
_entry.id   61abf9160de9dc02d461b3afb3b37314
#
_cell.length_a   1.000
_cell.length_b   1.000
_cell.length_c   1.000
_cell.angle_alpha   90.00
_cell.angle_beta   90.00
_cell.angle_gamma   90.00
#
_symmetry.space_group_name_H-M   'P 1'
#
loop_
_entity.id
_entity.type
_entity.pdbx_description
1 polymer ?
#
loop_
_entity_poly.entity_id
_entity_poly.type
_entity_poly.pdbx_seq_one_letter_code
_entity_poly.pdbx_strand_id
1 'polypeptide(L)'
;MDYIQIGRVTVSRFILGSNPFSGFSHQSPDVDLLMRRYYTAAKIKEVIRAAERVGVNTLVARTDFHIMRLLLEYRDEGGGIQWFAQTCPEVGDHETCVERATMYGATACHIHGGVMDHLLAQRRLDEIPPVVERIRERGMLAGIAGHNPKVFEWAEQNLDVDYYMCSYYNSASRDERAEHVSGMEEWFRDGDRRIMTDLIQGLSRPVIHYKVMAAGRNNPEEAFAYVATVMRSGDAVCVGIYIKENPGMLEQDIRLLERGLLGCDGG
;
A
#
# COMPACT_ATOMS: atom_id res chain seq x y z
N MET A 1 -2.48 -19.28 2.74
CA MET A 1 -2.74 -17.81 2.81
C MET A 1 -3.79 -17.55 3.87
N ASP A 2 -3.45 -16.77 4.87
CA ASP A 2 -4.37 -16.34 5.91
C ASP A 2 -5.11 -15.06 5.51
N TYR A 3 -6.26 -14.82 6.16
CA TYR A 3 -7.11 -13.68 5.89
C TYR A 3 -7.45 -12.94 7.18
N ILE A 4 -7.65 -11.63 7.06
CA ILE A 4 -8.10 -10.73 8.13
C ILE A 4 -9.40 -10.05 7.73
N GLN A 5 -10.05 -9.39 8.68
CA GLN A 5 -11.20 -8.52 8.43
C GLN A 5 -10.79 -7.05 8.54
N ILE A 6 -11.04 -6.28 7.48
CA ILE A 6 -10.99 -4.82 7.51
C ILE A 6 -12.42 -4.32 7.29
N GLY A 7 -13.05 -3.81 8.34
CA GLY A 7 -14.48 -3.51 8.31
C GLY A 7 -15.29 -4.74 7.90
N ARG A 8 -16.06 -4.62 6.80
CA ARG A 8 -16.87 -5.72 6.24
C ARG A 8 -16.15 -6.58 5.20
N VAL A 9 -14.88 -6.34 4.94
CA VAL A 9 -14.15 -6.94 3.81
C VAL A 9 -13.11 -7.95 4.32
N THR A 10 -13.12 -9.14 3.73
CA THR A 10 -12.08 -10.15 3.96
C THR A 10 -10.89 -9.87 3.06
N VAL A 11 -9.71 -9.72 3.65
CA VAL A 11 -8.46 -9.32 2.99
C VAL A 11 -7.38 -10.37 3.26
N SER A 12 -6.64 -10.78 2.25
CA SER A 12 -5.46 -11.65 2.42
C SER A 12 -4.37 -10.94 3.24
N ARG A 13 -3.70 -11.65 4.13
CA ARG A 13 -2.61 -11.06 4.94
C ARG A 13 -1.43 -10.57 4.10
N PHE A 14 -1.25 -11.12 2.90
CA PHE A 14 -0.37 -10.59 1.87
C PHE A 14 -1.20 -9.84 0.84
N ILE A 15 -0.89 -8.57 0.60
CA ILE A 15 -1.55 -7.68 -0.35
C ILE A 15 -0.58 -7.34 -1.47
N LEU A 16 -1.03 -7.38 -2.72
CA LEU A 16 -0.22 -7.00 -3.87
C LEU A 16 -0.13 -5.47 -3.99
N GLY A 17 1.09 -4.94 -4.04
CA GLY A 17 1.37 -3.53 -4.26
C GLY A 17 1.67 -3.21 -5.72
N SER A 18 1.19 -2.08 -6.23
CA SER A 18 1.27 -1.71 -7.65
C SER A 18 2.46 -0.83 -8.05
N ASN A 19 3.30 -0.38 -7.12
CA ASN A 19 4.39 0.54 -7.44
C ASN A 19 5.28 0.07 -8.60
N PRO A 20 5.75 -1.21 -8.66
CA PRO A 20 6.52 -1.68 -9.80
C PRO A 20 5.74 -1.67 -11.11
N PHE A 21 4.42 -1.88 -11.10
CA PHE A 21 3.56 -1.87 -12.30
C PHE A 21 3.52 -0.50 -12.97
N SER A 22 3.57 0.56 -12.17
CA SER A 22 3.55 1.95 -12.62
C SER A 22 4.96 2.56 -12.74
N GLY A 23 6.01 1.79 -12.41
CA GLY A 23 7.41 2.22 -12.49
C GLY A 23 7.79 3.21 -11.40
N PHE A 24 7.36 2.96 -10.17
CA PHE A 24 7.82 3.67 -8.97
C PHE A 24 8.78 2.77 -8.19
N SER A 25 10.05 2.74 -8.63
CA SER A 25 11.08 1.88 -8.01
C SER A 25 11.56 2.39 -6.66
N HIS A 26 11.48 3.70 -6.42
CA HIS A 26 12.13 4.36 -5.30
C HIS A 26 13.66 4.13 -5.27
N GLN A 27 14.28 3.94 -6.43
CA GLN A 27 15.71 3.73 -6.61
C GLN A 27 16.32 4.76 -7.55
N SER A 28 15.97 4.71 -8.85
CA SER A 28 16.46 5.65 -9.86
C SER A 28 15.49 5.75 -11.04
N PRO A 29 15.58 6.84 -11.85
CA PRO A 29 14.80 6.99 -13.08
C PRO A 29 15.02 5.85 -14.08
N ASP A 30 16.24 5.29 -14.14
CA ASP A 30 16.55 4.17 -15.02
C ASP A 30 15.82 2.89 -14.61
N VAL A 31 15.76 2.60 -13.30
CA VAL A 31 15.00 1.45 -12.77
C VAL A 31 13.51 1.67 -12.98
N ASP A 32 12.99 2.89 -12.78
CA ASP A 32 11.60 3.24 -13.08
C ASP A 32 11.25 2.93 -14.55
N LEU A 33 12.12 3.32 -15.47
CA LEU A 33 11.94 3.06 -16.90
C LEU A 33 12.00 1.56 -17.23
N LEU A 34 12.92 0.82 -16.59
CA LEU A 34 13.02 -0.64 -16.76
C LEU A 34 11.74 -1.34 -16.29
N MET A 35 11.18 -0.95 -15.14
CA MET A 35 9.92 -1.48 -14.64
C MET A 35 8.76 -1.20 -15.60
N ARG A 36 8.62 0.04 -16.09
CA ARG A 36 7.58 0.44 -17.06
C ARG A 36 7.68 -0.32 -18.39
N ARG A 37 8.90 -0.58 -18.88
CA ARG A 37 9.12 -1.38 -20.09
C ARG A 37 8.78 -2.85 -19.90
N TYR A 38 9.05 -3.40 -18.74
CA TYR A 38 8.76 -4.79 -18.42
C TYR A 38 7.27 -5.04 -18.20
N TYR A 39 6.61 -4.17 -17.43
CA TYR A 39 5.22 -4.32 -17.07
C TYR A 39 4.26 -3.74 -18.12
N THR A 40 4.04 -4.49 -19.19
CA THR A 40 2.90 -4.25 -20.09
C THR A 40 1.58 -4.58 -19.36
N ALA A 41 0.43 -4.07 -19.85
CA ALA A 41 -0.88 -4.40 -19.28
C ALA A 41 -1.11 -5.93 -19.22
N ALA A 42 -0.71 -6.67 -20.25
CA ALA A 42 -0.80 -8.13 -20.26
C ALA A 42 0.05 -8.76 -19.13
N LYS A 43 1.31 -8.30 -18.95
CA LYS A 43 2.18 -8.83 -17.92
C LYS A 43 1.68 -8.51 -16.51
N ILE A 44 1.11 -7.33 -16.27
CA ILE A 44 0.49 -6.99 -14.99
C ILE A 44 -0.69 -7.92 -14.69
N LYS A 45 -1.58 -8.14 -15.68
CA LYS A 45 -2.72 -9.07 -15.54
C LYS A 45 -2.26 -10.51 -15.26
N GLU A 46 -1.16 -10.97 -15.85
CA GLU A 46 -0.54 -12.27 -15.53
C GLU A 46 -0.13 -12.36 -14.05
N VAL A 47 0.54 -11.32 -13.53
CA VAL A 47 0.97 -11.26 -12.11
C VAL A 47 -0.25 -11.25 -11.18
N ILE A 48 -1.27 -10.45 -11.48
CA ILE A 48 -2.49 -10.42 -10.67
C ILE A 48 -3.18 -11.80 -10.67
N ARG A 49 -3.29 -12.48 -11.81
CA ARG A 49 -3.83 -13.84 -11.88
C ARG A 49 -2.97 -14.85 -11.09
N ALA A 50 -1.64 -14.69 -11.12
CA ALA A 50 -0.76 -15.52 -10.29
C ALA A 50 -1.01 -15.29 -8.79
N ALA A 51 -1.20 -14.04 -8.39
CA ALA A 51 -1.52 -13.67 -7.00
C ALA A 51 -2.86 -14.28 -6.55
N GLU A 52 -3.92 -14.17 -7.36
CA GLU A 52 -5.21 -14.81 -7.05
C GLU A 52 -5.12 -16.33 -6.92
N ARG A 53 -4.32 -17.01 -7.77
CA ARG A 53 -4.14 -18.47 -7.68
C ARG A 53 -3.50 -18.93 -6.36
N VAL A 54 -2.69 -18.09 -5.73
CA VAL A 54 -2.07 -18.39 -4.42
C VAL A 54 -2.83 -17.78 -3.24
N GLY A 55 -4.05 -17.27 -3.49
CA GLY A 55 -4.98 -16.78 -2.47
C GLY A 55 -4.85 -15.31 -2.11
N VAL A 56 -4.03 -14.51 -2.84
CA VAL A 56 -4.03 -13.05 -2.68
C VAL A 56 -5.28 -12.49 -3.33
N ASN A 57 -6.10 -11.79 -2.57
CA ASN A 57 -7.38 -11.26 -3.04
C ASN A 57 -7.45 -9.75 -3.14
N THR A 58 -6.37 -9.04 -2.80
CA THR A 58 -6.38 -7.58 -2.71
C THR A 58 -5.15 -6.97 -3.39
N LEU A 59 -5.40 -5.93 -4.17
CA LEU A 59 -4.40 -5.08 -4.82
C LEU A 59 -4.52 -3.66 -4.27
N VAL A 60 -3.42 -3.10 -3.77
CA VAL A 60 -3.30 -1.66 -3.50
C VAL A 60 -2.75 -0.97 -4.74
N ALA A 61 -3.51 -0.05 -5.33
CA ALA A 61 -3.13 0.64 -6.54
C ALA A 61 -3.73 2.04 -6.65
N ARG A 62 -3.07 2.89 -7.43
CA ARG A 62 -3.38 4.31 -7.62
C ARG A 62 -4.66 4.52 -8.44
N THR A 63 -5.32 5.69 -8.24
CA THR A 63 -6.47 6.15 -9.04
C THR A 63 -6.06 6.81 -10.35
N ASP A 64 -5.02 6.30 -11.01
CA ASP A 64 -4.58 6.78 -12.32
C ASP A 64 -5.23 6.02 -13.48
N PHE A 65 -5.21 6.62 -14.67
CA PHE A 65 -5.88 6.07 -15.86
C PHE A 65 -5.32 4.71 -16.29
N HIS A 66 -4.04 4.46 -16.06
CA HIS A 66 -3.40 3.18 -16.37
C HIS A 66 -4.03 2.04 -15.55
N ILE A 67 -4.08 2.20 -14.23
CA ILE A 67 -4.63 1.20 -13.31
C ILE A 67 -6.14 1.02 -13.51
N MET A 68 -6.88 2.12 -13.64
CA MET A 68 -8.33 2.04 -13.85
C MET A 68 -8.69 1.29 -15.14
N ARG A 69 -8.01 1.59 -16.25
CA ARG A 69 -8.21 0.88 -17.51
C ARG A 69 -7.85 -0.59 -17.39
N LEU A 70 -6.71 -0.89 -16.80
CA LEU A 70 -6.25 -2.26 -16.58
C LEU A 70 -7.25 -3.08 -15.76
N LEU A 71 -7.79 -2.51 -14.67
CA LEU A 71 -8.74 -3.20 -13.81
C LEU A 71 -10.10 -3.44 -14.47
N LEU A 72 -10.57 -2.53 -15.33
CA LEU A 72 -11.76 -2.78 -16.17
C LEU A 72 -11.54 -4.01 -17.06
N GLU A 73 -10.48 -4.00 -17.85
CA GLU A 73 -10.15 -5.13 -18.74
C GLU A 73 -9.97 -6.43 -17.97
N TYR A 74 -9.30 -6.36 -16.79
CA TYR A 74 -9.06 -7.52 -15.94
C TYR A 74 -10.36 -8.17 -15.44
N ARG A 75 -11.34 -7.35 -15.04
CA ARG A 75 -12.67 -7.82 -14.61
C ARG A 75 -13.49 -8.37 -15.75
N ASP A 76 -13.47 -7.71 -16.92
CA ASP A 76 -14.13 -8.21 -18.14
C ASP A 76 -13.59 -9.58 -18.57
N GLU A 77 -12.32 -9.86 -18.27
CA GLU A 77 -11.65 -11.15 -18.46
C GLU A 77 -11.91 -12.17 -17.31
N GLY A 78 -12.79 -11.84 -16.34
CA GLY A 78 -13.18 -12.71 -15.24
C GLY A 78 -12.28 -12.64 -14.00
N GLY A 79 -11.38 -11.66 -13.88
CA GLY A 79 -10.57 -11.43 -12.68
C GLY A 79 -11.39 -10.89 -11.52
N GLY A 80 -11.06 -11.32 -10.29
CA GLY A 80 -11.83 -11.02 -9.07
C GLY A 80 -11.09 -10.18 -8.03
N ILE A 81 -9.85 -9.74 -8.30
CA ILE A 81 -9.04 -9.00 -7.32
C ILE A 81 -9.74 -7.77 -6.78
N GLN A 82 -9.78 -7.60 -5.47
CA GLN A 82 -10.31 -6.41 -4.82
C GLN A 82 -9.33 -5.25 -5.01
N TRP A 83 -9.86 -4.06 -5.28
CA TRP A 83 -9.04 -2.87 -5.41
C TRP A 83 -9.16 -1.98 -4.18
N PHE A 84 -8.06 -1.81 -3.47
CA PHE A 84 -7.87 -0.77 -2.46
C PHE A 84 -7.20 0.41 -3.15
N ALA A 85 -8.01 1.40 -3.48
CA ALA A 85 -7.60 2.56 -4.26
C ALA A 85 -6.77 3.53 -3.42
N GLN A 86 -5.69 4.04 -3.99
CA GLN A 86 -4.90 5.12 -3.41
C GLN A 86 -5.16 6.41 -4.16
N THR A 87 -5.51 7.51 -3.47
CA THR A 87 -5.61 8.82 -4.11
C THR A 87 -4.28 9.21 -4.75
N CYS A 88 -4.34 9.96 -5.83
CA CYS A 88 -3.20 10.26 -6.67
C CYS A 88 -3.13 11.77 -6.94
N PRO A 89 -2.34 12.54 -6.17
CA PRO A 89 -2.32 13.99 -6.26
C PRO A 89 -1.87 14.53 -7.62
N GLU A 90 -1.13 13.71 -8.40
CA GLU A 90 -0.66 14.09 -9.73
C GLU A 90 -1.75 14.04 -10.81
N VAL A 91 -2.88 13.37 -10.54
CA VAL A 91 -3.96 13.19 -11.53
C VAL A 91 -5.29 13.81 -11.14
N GLY A 92 -5.39 14.39 -9.97
CA GLY A 92 -6.59 15.09 -9.51
C GLY A 92 -6.59 15.37 -8.01
N ASP A 93 -7.52 16.22 -7.60
CA ASP A 93 -7.81 16.44 -6.20
C ASP A 93 -8.43 15.20 -5.53
N HIS A 94 -8.68 15.28 -4.25
CA HIS A 94 -9.26 14.18 -3.49
C HIS A 94 -10.64 13.78 -4.01
N GLU A 95 -11.49 14.74 -4.34
CA GLU A 95 -12.84 14.48 -4.83
C GLU A 95 -12.78 13.71 -6.15
N THR A 96 -11.99 14.17 -7.11
CA THR A 96 -11.77 13.48 -8.39
C THR A 96 -11.26 12.06 -8.19
N CYS A 97 -10.31 11.84 -7.28
CA CYS A 97 -9.77 10.51 -6.99
C CYS A 97 -10.82 9.58 -6.36
N VAL A 98 -11.63 10.06 -5.43
CA VAL A 98 -12.70 9.30 -4.78
C VAL A 98 -13.80 8.93 -5.78
N GLU A 99 -14.23 9.87 -6.64
CA GLU A 99 -15.21 9.60 -7.69
C GLU A 99 -14.70 8.55 -8.68
N ARG A 100 -13.44 8.62 -9.09
CA ARG A 100 -12.81 7.60 -9.95
C ARG A 100 -12.75 6.25 -9.26
N ALA A 101 -12.31 6.18 -8.01
CA ALA A 101 -12.30 4.94 -7.23
C ALA A 101 -13.70 4.30 -7.20
N THR A 102 -14.74 5.10 -6.95
CA THR A 102 -16.15 4.68 -6.97
C THR A 102 -16.56 4.16 -8.33
N MET A 103 -16.35 4.96 -9.38
CA MET A 103 -16.76 4.64 -10.77
C MET A 103 -16.13 3.33 -11.27
N TYR A 104 -14.89 3.07 -10.88
CA TYR A 104 -14.15 1.88 -11.29
C TYR A 104 -14.18 0.76 -10.24
N GLY A 105 -15.13 0.82 -9.28
CA GLY A 105 -15.47 -0.29 -8.39
C GLY A 105 -14.39 -0.63 -7.37
N ALA A 106 -13.78 0.37 -6.75
CA ALA A 106 -12.89 0.15 -5.61
C ALA A 106 -13.67 -0.36 -4.39
N THR A 107 -13.08 -1.29 -3.65
CA THR A 107 -13.62 -1.80 -2.38
C THR A 107 -13.29 -0.88 -1.22
N ALA A 108 -12.13 -0.25 -1.29
CA ALA A 108 -11.62 0.71 -0.30
C ALA A 108 -10.90 1.86 -1.02
N CYS A 109 -10.82 3.00 -0.36
CA CYS A 109 -10.00 4.12 -0.81
C CYS A 109 -9.24 4.72 0.36
N HIS A 110 -7.96 5.01 0.17
CA HIS A 110 -7.15 5.69 1.18
C HIS A 110 -6.44 6.91 0.61
N ILE A 111 -6.22 7.87 1.49
CA ILE A 111 -5.49 9.09 1.14
C ILE A 111 -4.01 8.77 1.07
N HIS A 112 -3.35 9.23 0.00
CA HIS A 112 -1.94 8.99 -0.28
C HIS A 112 -1.03 9.47 0.85
N GLY A 113 -0.06 8.64 1.24
CA GLY A 113 0.83 8.93 2.36
C GLY A 113 1.62 10.22 2.22
N GLY A 114 2.12 10.52 1.02
CA GLY A 114 2.81 11.78 0.77
C GLY A 114 1.91 13.02 0.94
N VAL A 115 0.61 12.89 0.66
CA VAL A 115 -0.37 13.97 0.91
C VAL A 115 -0.56 14.18 2.40
N MET A 116 -0.77 13.10 3.15
CA MET A 116 -0.92 13.19 4.61
C MET A 116 0.31 13.80 5.29
N ASP A 117 1.50 13.37 4.89
CA ASP A 117 2.77 13.91 5.42
C ASP A 117 2.97 15.39 5.05
N HIS A 118 2.58 15.78 3.81
CA HIS A 118 2.65 17.17 3.37
C HIS A 118 1.67 18.05 4.15
N LEU A 119 0.42 17.63 4.31
CA LEU A 119 -0.58 18.36 5.08
C LEU A 119 -0.19 18.46 6.57
N LEU A 120 0.44 17.42 7.13
CA LEU A 120 1.02 17.50 8.46
C LEU A 120 2.09 18.61 8.56
N ALA A 121 3.01 18.66 7.60
CA ALA A 121 4.06 19.68 7.55
C ALA A 121 3.48 21.10 7.41
N GLN A 122 2.40 21.24 6.63
CA GLN A 122 1.69 22.49 6.42
C GLN A 122 0.69 22.84 7.55
N ARG A 123 0.50 21.96 8.55
CA ARG A 123 -0.52 22.09 9.63
C ARG A 123 -1.95 22.22 9.09
N ARG A 124 -2.28 21.43 8.05
CA ARG A 124 -3.56 21.46 7.32
C ARG A 124 -4.26 20.10 7.32
N LEU A 125 -4.00 19.24 8.29
CA LEU A 125 -4.66 17.93 8.41
C LEU A 125 -6.17 18.04 8.63
N ASP A 126 -6.67 19.18 9.08
CA ASP A 126 -8.09 19.49 9.22
C ASP A 126 -8.87 19.48 7.89
N GLU A 127 -8.20 19.44 6.75
CA GLU A 127 -8.82 19.25 5.44
C GLU A 127 -9.22 17.80 5.14
N ILE A 128 -8.75 16.84 5.94
CA ILE A 128 -8.90 15.41 5.68
C ILE A 128 -10.25 14.82 6.11
N PRO A 129 -10.86 15.19 7.27
CA PRO A 129 -12.12 14.58 7.70
C PRO A 129 -13.23 14.57 6.63
N PRO A 130 -13.49 15.66 5.87
CA PRO A 130 -14.51 15.64 4.81
C PRO A 130 -14.20 14.64 3.69
N VAL A 131 -12.92 14.37 3.42
CA VAL A 131 -12.49 13.40 2.39
C VAL A 131 -12.79 11.97 2.87
N VAL A 132 -12.51 11.66 4.13
CA VAL A 132 -12.83 10.37 4.74
C VAL A 132 -14.34 10.12 4.73
N GLU A 133 -15.15 11.12 5.09
CA GLU A 133 -16.61 11.03 5.02
C GLU A 133 -17.09 10.78 3.59
N ARG A 134 -16.54 11.48 2.60
CA ARG A 134 -16.86 11.27 1.18
C ARG A 134 -16.57 9.84 0.73
N ILE A 135 -15.44 9.26 1.11
CA ILE A 135 -15.11 7.86 0.80
C ILE A 135 -16.18 6.93 1.35
N ARG A 136 -16.62 7.13 2.60
CA ARG A 136 -17.66 6.34 3.27
C ARG A 136 -19.03 6.50 2.61
N GLU A 137 -19.43 7.72 2.25
CA GLU A 137 -20.70 8.02 1.53
C GLU A 137 -20.76 7.27 0.19
N ARG A 138 -19.61 7.05 -0.47
CA ARG A 138 -19.51 6.26 -1.70
C ARG A 138 -19.50 4.75 -1.46
N GLY A 139 -19.68 4.31 -0.22
CA GLY A 139 -19.79 2.91 0.15
C GLY A 139 -18.45 2.15 0.17
N MET A 140 -17.31 2.82 0.11
CA MET A 140 -15.98 2.24 0.24
C MET A 140 -15.53 2.22 1.70
N LEU A 141 -14.62 1.31 2.05
CA LEU A 141 -13.83 1.42 3.28
C LEU A 141 -12.88 2.60 3.17
N ALA A 142 -12.79 3.41 4.22
CA ALA A 142 -11.94 4.58 4.26
C ALA A 142 -10.63 4.28 4.99
N GLY A 143 -9.51 4.72 4.41
CA GLY A 143 -8.20 4.60 5.04
C GLY A 143 -7.33 5.82 4.84
N ILE A 144 -6.22 5.87 5.54
CA ILE A 144 -5.13 6.81 5.30
C ILE A 144 -3.79 6.07 5.23
N ALA A 145 -2.88 6.57 4.42
CA ALA A 145 -1.50 6.15 4.40
C ALA A 145 -0.59 7.24 4.99
N GLY A 146 0.62 6.89 5.42
CA GLY A 146 1.59 7.86 5.93
C GLY A 146 2.98 7.27 6.09
N HIS A 147 3.98 8.16 6.12
CA HIS A 147 5.37 7.82 6.40
C HIS A 147 5.82 8.37 7.77
N ASN A 148 5.18 9.48 8.20
CA ASN A 148 5.46 10.10 9.48
C ASN A 148 4.51 9.55 10.57
N PRO A 149 5.03 8.99 11.70
CA PRO A 149 4.21 8.51 12.80
C PRO A 149 3.17 9.50 13.32
N LYS A 150 3.49 10.80 13.32
CA LYS A 150 2.57 11.86 13.78
C LYS A 150 1.28 11.98 12.96
N VAL A 151 1.27 11.49 11.71
CA VAL A 151 0.05 11.40 10.90
C VAL A 151 -0.96 10.50 11.59
N PHE A 152 -0.52 9.34 12.08
CA PHE A 152 -1.38 8.35 12.72
C PHE A 152 -1.77 8.74 14.14
N GLU A 153 -0.85 9.37 14.90
CA GLU A 153 -1.18 9.93 16.22
C GLU A 153 -2.31 10.97 16.13
N TRP A 154 -2.26 11.83 15.10
CA TRP A 154 -3.33 12.78 14.83
C TRP A 154 -4.61 12.08 14.35
N ALA A 155 -4.49 11.10 13.46
CA ALA A 155 -5.63 10.41 12.88
C ALA A 155 -6.44 9.61 13.91
N GLU A 156 -5.79 8.97 14.88
CA GLU A 156 -6.44 8.26 16.01
C GLU A 156 -7.40 9.17 16.79
N GLN A 157 -7.12 10.46 16.84
CA GLN A 157 -7.92 11.43 17.60
C GLN A 157 -8.97 12.16 16.76
N ASN A 158 -8.81 12.19 15.43
CA ASN A 158 -9.56 13.07 14.56
C ASN A 158 -10.32 12.37 13.42
N LEU A 159 -10.02 11.09 13.13
CA LEU A 159 -10.61 10.37 12.01
C LEU A 159 -11.26 9.06 12.45
N ASP A 160 -12.42 8.76 11.87
CA ASP A 160 -13.02 7.43 11.91
C ASP A 160 -12.70 6.70 10.59
N VAL A 161 -11.57 6.02 10.54
CA VAL A 161 -11.15 5.23 9.39
C VAL A 161 -11.31 3.72 9.65
N ASP A 162 -11.35 2.92 8.58
CA ASP A 162 -11.45 1.47 8.68
C ASP A 162 -10.08 0.79 8.80
N TYR A 163 -9.02 1.44 8.30
CA TYR A 163 -7.64 0.93 8.34
C TYR A 163 -6.60 2.02 8.18
N TYR A 164 -5.39 1.70 8.59
CA TYR A 164 -4.18 2.49 8.34
C TYR A 164 -3.25 1.78 7.37
N MET A 165 -2.51 2.55 6.57
CA MET A 165 -1.40 2.07 5.77
C MET A 165 -0.11 2.73 6.27
N CYS A 166 0.71 1.98 7.03
CA CYS A 166 1.88 2.50 7.73
C CYS A 166 3.18 2.13 7.01
N SER A 167 3.92 3.14 6.56
CA SER A 167 5.24 2.95 5.97
C SER A 167 6.27 2.67 7.05
N TYR A 168 7.13 1.67 6.85
CA TYR A 168 8.25 1.41 7.75
C TYR A 168 9.33 2.49 7.72
N TYR A 169 9.33 3.34 6.68
CA TYR A 169 10.35 4.37 6.50
C TYR A 169 9.71 5.71 6.16
N ASN A 170 10.18 6.76 6.83
CA ASN A 170 9.90 8.15 6.46
C ASN A 170 10.98 8.60 5.46
N SER A 171 10.85 8.12 4.23
CA SER A 171 11.92 8.10 3.25
C SER A 171 12.23 9.42 2.57
N ALA A 172 11.39 10.46 2.72
CA ALA A 172 11.60 11.75 2.06
C ALA A 172 10.92 12.89 2.84
N SER A 173 11.48 14.12 2.78
CA SER A 173 10.76 15.29 3.25
C SER A 173 9.54 15.56 2.37
N ARG A 174 8.43 15.95 3.00
CA ARG A 174 7.18 16.35 2.36
C ARG A 174 6.82 17.82 2.63
N ASP A 175 7.78 18.62 3.05
CA ASP A 175 7.55 20.03 3.38
C ASP A 175 7.13 20.85 2.15
N GLU A 176 7.71 20.57 0.98
CA GLU A 176 7.47 21.34 -0.24
C GLU A 176 6.39 20.74 -1.15
N ARG A 177 6.25 19.40 -1.16
CA ARG A 177 5.34 18.71 -2.09
C ARG A 177 4.85 17.36 -1.55
N ALA A 178 3.65 17.00 -1.98
CA ALA A 178 3.03 15.70 -1.67
C ALA A 178 3.48 14.58 -2.62
N GLU A 179 3.76 14.92 -3.89
CA GLU A 179 4.01 13.96 -4.96
C GLU A 179 5.40 13.31 -4.85
N HIS A 180 5.47 12.07 -5.28
CA HIS A 180 6.76 11.42 -5.54
C HIS A 180 7.31 11.89 -6.90
N VAL A 181 8.56 12.31 -6.91
CA VAL A 181 9.29 12.68 -8.13
C VAL A 181 10.38 11.64 -8.38
N SER A 182 10.39 11.06 -9.58
CA SER A 182 11.41 10.09 -9.98
C SER A 182 12.80 10.68 -9.84
N GLY A 183 13.70 9.95 -9.16
CA GLY A 183 15.07 10.41 -8.87
C GLY A 183 15.22 11.35 -7.67
N MET A 184 14.13 11.65 -6.93
CA MET A 184 14.28 12.36 -5.66
C MET A 184 15.08 11.52 -4.66
N GLU A 185 15.86 12.19 -3.80
CA GLU A 185 16.60 11.52 -2.74
C GLU A 185 15.63 10.90 -1.73
N GLU A 186 15.83 9.63 -1.43
CA GLU A 186 15.07 8.90 -0.41
C GLU A 186 15.99 8.20 0.57
N TRP A 187 15.61 8.25 1.83
CA TRP A 187 16.33 7.60 2.91
C TRP A 187 15.55 6.39 3.45
N PHE A 188 16.27 5.36 3.83
CA PHE A 188 15.70 4.16 4.46
C PHE A 188 16.49 3.87 5.74
N ARG A 189 16.16 4.58 6.82
CA ARG A 189 16.89 4.52 8.08
C ARG A 189 16.30 3.42 8.97
N ASP A 190 17.14 2.57 9.56
CA ASP A 190 16.70 1.49 10.44
C ASP A 190 15.89 1.99 11.65
N GLY A 191 16.20 3.18 12.16
CA GLY A 191 15.45 3.80 13.23
C GLY A 191 13.99 4.10 12.90
N ASP A 192 13.68 4.47 11.64
CA ASP A 192 12.32 4.78 11.20
C ASP A 192 11.42 3.54 11.30
N ARG A 193 11.94 2.38 10.87
CA ARG A 193 11.24 1.10 10.94
C ARG A 193 10.78 0.79 12.37
N ARG A 194 11.67 0.93 13.34
CA ARG A 194 11.36 0.65 14.74
C ARG A 194 10.32 1.64 15.29
N ILE A 195 10.49 2.94 15.06
CA ILE A 195 9.56 3.96 15.54
C ILE A 195 8.14 3.69 15.01
N MET A 196 8.01 3.38 13.71
CA MET A 196 6.70 3.11 13.12
C MET A 196 6.09 1.80 13.66
N THR A 197 6.87 0.74 13.80
CA THR A 197 6.34 -0.54 14.30
C THR A 197 5.98 -0.49 15.78
N ASP A 198 6.68 0.29 16.58
CA ASP A 198 6.30 0.56 17.99
C ASP A 198 4.96 1.32 18.06
N LEU A 199 4.76 2.33 17.21
CA LEU A 199 3.49 3.05 17.10
C LEU A 199 2.34 2.12 16.70
N ILE A 200 2.54 1.26 15.70
CA ILE A 200 1.52 0.33 15.19
C ILE A 200 0.91 -0.51 16.31
N GLN A 201 1.69 -0.90 17.33
CA GLN A 201 1.16 -1.69 18.45
C GLN A 201 0.04 -0.99 19.21
N GLY A 202 0.01 0.34 19.21
CA GLY A 202 -1.01 1.16 19.88
C GLY A 202 -2.18 1.60 19.02
N LEU A 203 -2.15 1.38 17.69
CA LEU A 203 -3.22 1.84 16.80
C LEU A 203 -4.49 1.00 16.93
N SER A 204 -5.65 1.66 16.94
CA SER A 204 -6.96 1.04 17.19
C SER A 204 -7.52 0.25 16.00
N ARG A 205 -7.05 0.53 14.78
CA ARG A 205 -7.55 -0.09 13.54
C ARG A 205 -6.54 -1.09 12.96
N PRO A 206 -6.98 -2.01 12.10
CA PRO A 206 -6.10 -2.85 11.30
C PRO A 206 -5.07 -2.02 10.53
N VAL A 207 -3.84 -2.52 10.44
CA VAL A 207 -2.76 -1.86 9.72
C VAL A 207 -2.32 -2.69 8.51
N ILE A 208 -2.17 -2.02 7.38
CA ILE A 208 -1.47 -2.54 6.21
C ILE A 208 -0.02 -2.01 6.27
N HIS A 209 0.92 -2.88 6.61
CA HIS A 209 2.34 -2.57 6.65
C HIS A 209 2.89 -2.44 5.24
N TYR A 210 3.61 -1.37 4.90
CA TYR A 210 4.19 -1.23 3.57
C TYR A 210 5.61 -0.65 3.60
N LYS A 211 6.29 -0.66 2.45
CA LYS A 211 7.73 -0.38 2.29
C LYS A 211 8.64 -1.30 3.13
N VAL A 212 8.16 -2.46 3.53
CA VAL A 212 8.90 -3.41 4.37
C VAL A 212 10.23 -3.85 3.76
N MET A 213 10.32 -3.85 2.43
CA MET A 213 11.52 -4.20 1.66
C MET A 213 12.47 -3.02 1.44
N ALA A 214 12.22 -1.82 2.00
CA ALA A 214 13.01 -0.62 1.75
C ALA A 214 13.31 -0.38 0.26
N ALA A 215 12.30 -0.55 -0.61
CA ALA A 215 12.44 -0.49 -2.07
C ALA A 215 13.50 -1.47 -2.63
N GLY A 216 13.55 -2.66 -2.10
CA GLY A 216 14.47 -3.73 -2.53
C GLY A 216 15.87 -3.66 -1.92
N ARG A 217 16.07 -2.82 -0.90
CA ARG A 217 17.36 -2.72 -0.19
C ARG A 217 17.51 -3.75 0.92
N ASN A 218 16.41 -4.22 1.50
CA ASN A 218 16.42 -5.22 2.56
C ASN A 218 16.52 -6.63 1.97
N ASN A 219 17.18 -7.53 2.69
CA ASN A 219 17.12 -8.95 2.42
C ASN A 219 15.68 -9.46 2.69
N PRO A 220 15.02 -10.19 1.76
CA PRO A 220 13.65 -10.65 1.94
C PRO A 220 13.44 -11.52 3.18
N GLU A 221 14.37 -12.43 3.50
CA GLU A 221 14.26 -13.32 4.66
C GLU A 221 14.26 -12.52 5.97
N GLU A 222 15.17 -11.54 6.10
CA GLU A 222 15.23 -10.65 7.26
C GLU A 222 13.99 -9.77 7.36
N ALA A 223 13.57 -9.17 6.23
CA ALA A 223 12.43 -8.27 6.20
C ALA A 223 11.13 -8.96 6.62
N PHE A 224 10.84 -10.16 6.09
CA PHE A 224 9.64 -10.91 6.48
C PHE A 224 9.73 -11.52 7.87
N ALA A 225 10.92 -11.94 8.33
CA ALA A 225 11.11 -12.34 9.72
C ALA A 225 10.79 -11.18 10.67
N TYR A 226 11.27 -9.97 10.38
CA TYR A 226 10.95 -8.79 11.17
C TYR A 226 9.45 -8.46 11.13
N VAL A 227 8.83 -8.45 9.95
CA VAL A 227 7.37 -8.23 9.79
C VAL A 227 6.60 -9.19 10.69
N ALA A 228 6.94 -10.47 10.69
CA ALA A 228 6.27 -11.50 11.49
C ALA A 228 6.34 -11.22 13.00
N THR A 229 7.42 -10.62 13.49
CA THR A 229 7.55 -10.29 14.93
C THR A 229 6.73 -9.08 15.38
N VAL A 230 6.35 -8.20 14.47
CA VAL A 230 5.68 -6.92 14.77
C VAL A 230 4.26 -6.81 14.26
N MET A 231 3.86 -7.64 13.32
CA MET A 231 2.53 -7.63 12.70
C MET A 231 1.50 -8.27 13.63
N ARG A 232 0.46 -7.50 14.00
CA ARG A 232 -0.63 -8.00 14.85
C ARG A 232 -1.51 -8.99 14.07
N SER A 233 -2.32 -9.77 14.77
CA SER A 233 -3.22 -10.77 14.15
C SER A 233 -4.22 -10.18 13.15
N GLY A 234 -4.64 -8.91 13.36
CA GLY A 234 -5.56 -8.18 12.48
C GLY A 234 -4.89 -7.38 11.35
N ASP A 235 -3.56 -7.49 11.18
CA ASP A 235 -2.81 -6.71 10.21
C ASP A 235 -2.48 -7.49 8.94
N ALA A 236 -2.16 -6.75 7.86
CA ALA A 236 -1.69 -7.28 6.59
C ALA A 236 -0.40 -6.58 6.15
N VAL A 237 0.30 -7.15 5.18
CA VAL A 237 1.48 -6.54 4.56
C VAL A 237 1.26 -6.32 3.07
N CYS A 238 1.63 -5.14 2.56
CA CYS A 238 1.56 -4.79 1.15
C CYS A 238 2.95 -4.76 0.53
N VAL A 239 3.17 -5.58 -0.51
CA VAL A 239 4.46 -5.74 -1.17
C VAL A 239 4.33 -5.56 -2.67
N GLY A 240 5.15 -4.67 -3.24
CA GLY A 240 5.30 -4.53 -4.69
C GLY A 240 6.20 -5.63 -5.25
N ILE A 241 5.76 -6.29 -6.32
CA ILE A 241 6.44 -7.43 -6.92
C ILE A 241 7.07 -7.05 -8.26
N TYR A 242 8.38 -7.31 -8.44
CA TYR A 242 9.09 -7.10 -9.69
C TYR A 242 9.78 -8.39 -10.14
N ILE A 243 9.07 -9.19 -10.94
CA ILE A 243 9.42 -10.58 -11.29
C ILE A 243 10.41 -10.72 -12.46
N LYS A 244 10.97 -9.63 -12.98
CA LYS A 244 11.84 -9.68 -14.16
C LYS A 244 13.04 -10.63 -13.98
N GLU A 245 13.69 -10.55 -12.83
CA GLU A 245 14.88 -11.34 -12.52
C GLU A 245 14.58 -12.54 -11.61
N ASN A 246 13.47 -12.51 -10.91
CA ASN A 246 12.98 -13.59 -10.06
C ASN A 246 11.50 -13.87 -10.36
N PRO A 247 11.17 -14.74 -11.32
CA PRO A 247 9.79 -15.09 -11.66
C PRO A 247 9.01 -15.71 -10.50
N GLY A 248 9.68 -16.32 -9.53
CA GLY A 248 9.08 -16.92 -8.33
C GLY A 248 8.99 -15.98 -7.12
N MET A 249 9.23 -14.68 -7.28
CA MET A 249 9.29 -13.71 -6.18
C MET A 249 8.00 -13.67 -5.38
N LEU A 250 6.85 -13.68 -6.03
CA LEU A 250 5.56 -13.62 -5.34
C LEU A 250 5.36 -14.79 -4.38
N GLU A 251 5.54 -16.02 -4.86
CA GLU A 251 5.38 -17.23 -4.05
C GLU A 251 6.48 -17.35 -2.99
N GLN A 252 7.68 -16.86 -3.29
CA GLN A 252 8.77 -16.80 -2.32
C GLN A 252 8.44 -15.88 -1.16
N ASP A 253 7.98 -14.65 -1.45
CA ASP A 253 7.64 -13.63 -0.45
C ASP A 253 6.48 -14.09 0.44
N ILE A 254 5.45 -14.72 -0.15
CA ILE A 254 4.34 -15.30 0.59
C ILE A 254 4.82 -16.39 1.55
N ARG A 255 5.65 -17.35 1.07
CA ARG A 255 6.21 -18.42 1.93
C ARG A 255 7.07 -17.87 3.06
N LEU A 256 7.84 -16.79 2.81
CA LEU A 256 8.66 -16.16 3.86
C LEU A 256 7.77 -15.55 4.95
N LEU A 257 6.71 -14.84 4.56
CA LEU A 257 5.72 -14.29 5.50
C LEU A 257 5.05 -15.42 6.32
N GLU A 258 4.49 -16.43 5.66
CA GLU A 258 3.78 -17.51 6.32
C GLU A 258 4.69 -18.28 7.29
N ARG A 259 5.93 -18.58 6.88
CA ARG A 259 6.92 -19.23 7.75
C ARG A 259 7.24 -18.39 8.99
N GLY A 260 7.40 -17.08 8.82
CA GLY A 260 7.66 -16.17 9.92
C GLY A 260 6.51 -16.13 10.93
N LEU A 261 5.27 -16.05 10.45
CA LEU A 261 4.08 -16.01 11.30
C LEU A 261 3.89 -17.32 12.10
N LEU A 262 4.08 -18.47 11.46
CA LEU A 262 3.99 -19.78 12.15
C LEU A 262 5.08 -19.94 13.24
N GLY A 263 6.24 -19.35 13.05
CA GLY A 263 7.32 -19.35 14.03
C GLY A 263 7.05 -18.50 15.27
N CYS A 264 6.18 -17.50 15.16
CA CYS A 264 5.81 -16.62 16.27
C CYS A 264 4.65 -17.19 17.13
N ASP A 265 3.79 -18.02 16.54
CA ASP A 265 2.63 -18.62 17.25
C ASP A 265 3.02 -19.81 18.15
N GLY A 266 4.28 -20.28 18.14
CA GLY A 266 4.79 -21.44 18.86
C GLY A 266 5.69 -21.12 20.08
N GLY A 267 5.78 -19.86 20.52
CA GLY A 267 6.64 -19.41 21.61
C GLY A 267 5.91 -19.06 22.90
#